data_e1106b196f8e63426283f48bcb1392cf
#
_entry.id   e1106b196f8e63426283f48bcb1392cf
#
_cell.length_a   1.000
_cell.length_b   1.000
_cell.length_c   1.000
_cell.angle_alpha   90.00
_cell.angle_beta   90.00
_cell.angle_gamma   90.00
#
_symmetry.space_group_name_H-M   'P 1'
#
loop_
_entity.id
_entity.type
_entity.pdbx_description
1 polymer ?
#
loop_
_entity_poly.entity_id
_entity_poly.type
_entity_poly.pdbx_seq_one_letter_code
_entity_poly.pdbx_strand_id
1 'polypeptide(L)'
;MIKRGDVYWVDLNKAFPEGLHYQRNIRPCVIISNEKNNKFCDTLTVVPLTTKRDHLSIHKRIFINNTENFVLPEQIMTVDRKYVLSKLYHLNFILCTFSRKNKS
;
A
#
# COMPACT_ATOMS: atom_id res chain seq x y z
N MET A 1 -6.31 -6.89 -13.68
CA MET A 1 -4.89 -6.54 -13.68
C MET A 1 -4.60 -5.57 -12.54
N ILE A 2 -3.50 -5.79 -11.82
CA ILE A 2 -3.10 -4.92 -10.72
C ILE A 2 -2.46 -3.65 -11.29
N LYS A 3 -2.96 -2.50 -10.87
CA LYS A 3 -2.50 -1.19 -11.35
C LYS A 3 -1.96 -0.36 -10.20
N ARG A 4 -1.01 0.52 -10.52
CA ARG A 4 -0.57 1.53 -9.55
C ARG A 4 -1.80 2.32 -9.09
N GLY A 5 -1.94 2.49 -7.80
CA GLY A 5 -3.07 3.19 -7.22
C GLY A 5 -4.17 2.27 -6.72
N ASP A 6 -4.14 1.02 -7.11
CA ASP A 6 -5.09 0.05 -6.56
C ASP A 6 -4.77 -0.19 -5.09
N VAL A 7 -5.81 -0.34 -4.29
CA VAL A 7 -5.69 -0.74 -2.89
C VAL A 7 -6.15 -2.18 -2.80
N TYR A 8 -5.27 -3.04 -2.31
CA TYR A 8 -5.55 -4.46 -2.13
C TYR A 8 -5.36 -4.86 -0.68
N TRP A 9 -6.11 -5.86 -0.27
CA TRP A 9 -5.83 -6.54 0.99
C TRP A 9 -4.58 -7.38 0.80
N VAL A 10 -3.61 -7.24 1.70
CA VAL A 10 -2.35 -7.97 1.65
C VAL A 10 -2.12 -8.69 2.97
N ASP A 11 -1.76 -9.98 2.88
CA ASP A 11 -1.47 -10.79 4.05
C ASP A 11 -0.02 -10.54 4.49
N LEU A 12 0.16 -9.58 5.37
CA LEU A 12 1.49 -9.20 5.85
C LEU A 12 2.10 -10.23 6.78
N ASN A 13 1.29 -11.02 7.46
CA ASN A 13 1.81 -12.09 8.31
C ASN A 13 2.50 -13.17 7.50
N LYS A 14 1.90 -13.57 6.38
CA LYS A 14 2.50 -14.57 5.50
C LYS A 14 3.66 -13.99 4.70
N ALA A 15 3.55 -12.73 4.28
CA ALA A 15 4.62 -12.07 3.54
C ALA A 15 5.88 -11.89 4.39
N PHE A 16 5.71 -11.67 5.69
CA PHE A 16 6.81 -11.42 6.62
C PHE A 16 6.62 -12.24 7.90
N PRO A 17 6.84 -13.56 7.82
CA PRO A 17 6.53 -14.44 8.96
C PRO A 17 7.35 -14.16 10.20
N GLU A 18 8.53 -13.57 10.07
CA GLU A 18 9.36 -13.22 11.23
C GLU A 18 8.90 -11.93 11.90
N GLY A 19 7.88 -11.29 11.32
CA GLY A 19 7.35 -10.07 11.86
C GLY A 19 8.04 -8.83 11.36
N LEU A 20 7.32 -7.74 11.45
CA LEU A 20 7.82 -6.40 11.17
C LEU A 20 7.46 -5.52 12.34
N HIS A 21 8.22 -4.45 12.52
CA HIS A 21 7.86 -3.42 13.50
C HIS A 21 6.66 -2.59 13.03
N TYR A 22 6.17 -2.86 11.83
CA TYR A 22 5.14 -2.10 11.14
C TYR A 22 3.79 -2.79 11.23
N GLN A 23 2.94 -2.51 10.26
CA GLN A 23 1.63 -3.12 10.16
C GLN A 23 1.73 -4.63 9.99
N ARG A 24 0.81 -5.35 10.62
CA ARG A 24 0.74 -6.80 10.57
C ARG A 24 -0.65 -7.25 10.18
N ASN A 25 -0.82 -8.56 10.10
CA ASN A 25 -2.09 -9.17 9.73
C ASN A 25 -2.44 -8.86 8.27
N ILE A 26 -3.72 -8.97 7.95
CA ILE A 26 -4.21 -8.62 6.62
C ILE A 26 -4.59 -7.14 6.67
N ARG A 27 -3.92 -6.35 5.84
CA ARG A 27 -4.09 -4.90 5.83
C ARG A 27 -4.30 -4.39 4.42
N PRO A 28 -5.07 -3.29 4.27
CA PRO A 28 -5.13 -2.64 2.97
C PRO A 28 -3.81 -1.96 2.67
N CYS A 29 -3.32 -2.15 1.45
CA CYS A 29 -2.08 -1.57 0.98
C CYS A 29 -2.28 -0.97 -0.40
N VAL A 30 -1.63 0.16 -0.66
CA VAL A 30 -1.66 0.82 -1.95
C VAL A 30 -0.55 0.27 -2.82
N ILE A 31 -0.88 -0.16 -4.03
CA ILE A 31 0.11 -0.62 -5.00
C ILE A 31 0.77 0.62 -5.60
N ILE A 32 2.09 0.73 -5.45
CA ILE A 32 2.83 1.88 -5.98
C ILE A 32 3.78 1.49 -7.11
N SER A 33 4.03 0.22 -7.32
CA SER A 33 4.82 -0.24 -8.47
C SER A 33 4.05 0.00 -9.76
N ASN A 34 4.79 0.26 -10.85
CA ASN A 34 4.17 0.60 -12.13
C ASN A 34 3.58 -0.63 -12.83
N GLU A 35 2.82 -0.37 -13.89
CA GLU A 35 2.10 -1.44 -14.59
C GLU A 35 3.03 -2.50 -15.16
N LYS A 36 4.19 -2.10 -15.68
CA LYS A 36 5.15 -3.04 -16.24
C LYS A 36 5.65 -4.00 -15.17
N ASN A 37 6.02 -3.49 -14.00
CA ASN A 37 6.40 -4.30 -12.86
C ASN A 37 5.25 -5.23 -12.46
N ASN A 38 4.05 -4.67 -12.35
CA ASN A 38 2.88 -5.41 -11.85
C ASN A 38 2.46 -6.52 -12.80
N LYS A 39 2.78 -6.39 -14.08
CA LYS A 39 2.46 -7.38 -15.09
C LYS A 39 3.49 -8.51 -15.16
N PHE A 40 4.77 -8.18 -15.01
CA PHE A 40 5.83 -9.13 -15.32
C PHE A 40 6.63 -9.63 -14.12
N CYS A 41 6.56 -8.96 -12.98
CA CYS A 41 7.33 -9.35 -11.80
C CYS A 41 6.50 -10.15 -10.81
N ASP A 42 7.16 -11.02 -10.06
CA ASP A 42 6.51 -11.80 -9.01
C ASP A 42 6.29 -11.01 -7.74
N THR A 43 6.88 -9.83 -7.65
CA THR A 43 6.77 -8.97 -6.48
C THR A 43 6.15 -7.65 -6.83
N LEU A 44 5.50 -7.04 -5.85
CA LEU A 44 4.87 -5.73 -5.97
C LEU A 44 5.39 -4.84 -4.86
N THR A 45 5.51 -3.55 -5.15
CA THR A 45 5.86 -2.56 -4.13
C THR A 45 4.57 -1.93 -3.62
N VAL A 46 4.40 -1.95 -2.30
CA VAL A 46 3.16 -1.51 -1.68
C VAL A 46 3.45 -0.61 -0.48
N VAL A 47 2.45 0.19 -0.11
CA VAL A 47 2.48 1.06 1.08
C VAL A 47 1.25 0.73 1.90
N PRO A 48 1.40 0.36 3.18
CA PRO A 48 0.24 0.01 4.00
C PRO A 48 -0.57 1.23 4.39
N LEU A 49 -1.85 0.99 4.66
CA LEU A 49 -2.77 1.97 5.20
C LEU A 49 -3.14 1.57 6.62
N THR A 50 -3.51 2.57 7.42
CA THR A 50 -4.04 2.34 8.76
C THR A 50 -5.21 3.26 9.02
N THR A 51 -6.16 2.81 9.82
CA THR A 51 -7.24 3.67 10.31
C THR A 51 -6.84 4.39 11.60
N LYS A 52 -5.72 3.98 12.19
CA LYS A 52 -5.25 4.58 13.43
C LYS A 52 -4.75 5.99 13.17
N ARG A 53 -5.34 6.97 13.83
CA ARG A 53 -4.94 8.37 13.71
C ARG A 53 -3.61 8.60 14.44
N ASP A 54 -2.73 9.36 13.81
CA ASP A 54 -1.49 9.79 14.43
C ASP A 54 -1.24 11.27 14.11
N HIS A 55 -0.12 11.80 14.58
CA HIS A 55 0.20 13.20 14.42
C HIS A 55 1.32 13.47 13.43
N LEU A 56 1.73 12.48 12.65
CA LEU A 56 2.79 12.66 11.68
C LEU A 56 2.25 13.33 10.42
N SER A 57 2.81 14.48 10.10
CA SER A 57 2.36 15.27 8.94
C SER A 57 2.66 14.59 7.60
N ILE A 58 3.56 13.62 7.58
CA ILE A 58 3.89 12.88 6.37
C ILE A 58 2.80 11.88 5.98
N HIS A 59 1.91 11.55 6.91
CA HIS A 59 0.85 10.60 6.65
C HIS A 59 -0.31 11.28 5.94
N LYS A 60 -0.56 10.90 4.70
CA LYS A 60 -1.69 11.42 3.93
C LYS A 60 -2.98 10.75 4.35
N ARG A 61 -4.00 11.57 4.59
CA ARG A 61 -5.34 11.09 4.90
C ARG A 61 -6.11 10.87 3.61
N ILE A 62 -6.71 9.69 3.49
CA ILE A 62 -7.60 9.36 2.38
C ILE A 62 -8.85 8.69 2.90
N PHE A 63 -9.92 8.74 2.11
CA PHE A 63 -11.17 8.10 2.47
C PHE A 63 -11.46 6.95 1.51
N ILE A 64 -11.73 5.78 2.05
CA ILE A 64 -12.13 4.61 1.30
C ILE A 64 -13.47 4.17 1.83
N ASN A 65 -14.51 4.23 0.98
CA ASN A 65 -15.88 3.88 1.38
C ASN A 65 -16.29 4.57 2.69
N ASN A 66 -16.03 5.88 2.77
CA ASN A 66 -16.35 6.74 3.93
C ASN A 66 -15.53 6.42 5.20
N THR A 67 -14.53 5.58 5.10
CA THR A 67 -13.64 5.29 6.23
C THR A 67 -12.34 6.07 6.04
N GLU A 68 -11.95 6.81 7.08
CA GLU A 68 -10.69 7.55 7.08
C GLU A 68 -9.52 6.59 7.21
N ASN A 69 -8.54 6.74 6.33
CA ASN A 69 -7.32 5.94 6.34
C ASN A 69 -6.12 6.87 6.20
N PHE A 70 -4.99 6.43 6.71
CA PHE A 70 -3.72 7.15 6.57
C PHE A 70 -2.72 6.30 5.82
N VAL A 71 -2.09 6.90 4.82
CA VAL A 71 -1.04 6.25 4.03
C VAL A 71 0.27 6.33 4.82
N LEU A 72 0.97 5.21 4.96
CA LEU A 72 2.21 5.13 5.75
C LEU A 72 3.41 4.98 4.83
N PRO A 73 3.91 6.09 4.21
CA PRO A 73 4.97 6.00 3.20
C PRO A 73 6.30 5.50 3.75
N GLU A 74 6.56 5.72 5.03
CA GLU A 74 7.79 5.23 5.65
C GLU A 74 7.81 3.71 5.79
N GLN A 75 6.67 3.07 5.62
CA GLN A 75 6.54 1.61 5.71
C GLN A 75 6.42 0.95 4.35
N ILE A 76 6.96 1.60 3.32
CA ILE A 76 6.99 1.02 1.97
C ILE A 76 7.69 -0.34 2.00
N MET A 77 7.12 -1.30 1.28
CA MET A 77 7.67 -2.66 1.29
C MET A 77 7.43 -3.37 -0.04
N THR A 78 8.22 -4.40 -0.28
CA THR A 78 8.06 -5.29 -1.43
C THR A 78 7.48 -6.61 -0.95
N VAL A 79 6.39 -7.04 -1.58
CA VAL A 79 5.71 -8.28 -1.20
C VAL A 79 5.57 -9.19 -2.41
N ASP A 80 5.55 -10.50 -2.16
CA ASP A 80 5.26 -11.48 -3.20
C ASP A 80 3.79 -11.33 -3.62
N ARG A 81 3.55 -11.42 -4.92
CA ARG A 81 2.21 -11.31 -5.50
C ARG A 81 1.21 -12.27 -4.88
N LYS A 82 1.65 -13.45 -4.48
CA LYS A 82 0.76 -14.47 -3.92
C LYS A 82 0.12 -14.04 -2.59
N TYR A 83 0.69 -13.04 -1.93
CA TYR A 83 0.13 -12.53 -0.69
C TYR A 83 -0.80 -11.34 -0.88
N VAL A 84 -0.96 -10.91 -2.12
CA VAL A 84 -1.92 -9.85 -2.49
C VAL A 84 -3.25 -10.52 -2.76
N LEU A 85 -4.26 -10.20 -1.96
CA LEU A 85 -5.54 -10.91 -1.95
C LEU A 85 -6.57 -10.25 -2.87
N SER A 86 -7.55 -9.55 -2.32
CA SER A 86 -8.62 -8.98 -3.11
C SER A 86 -8.51 -7.45 -3.19
N LYS A 87 -9.00 -6.90 -4.29
CA LYS A 87 -9.00 -5.45 -4.50
C LYS A 87 -10.08 -4.80 -3.65
N LEU A 88 -9.71 -3.71 -2.99
CA LEU A 88 -10.62 -2.94 -2.16
C LEU A 88 -11.05 -1.64 -2.83
N TYR A 89 -10.14 -0.94 -3.53
CA TYR A 89 -10.40 0.38 -4.02
C TYR A 89 -9.37 0.78 -5.07
N HIS A 90 -9.56 1.91 -5.73
CA HIS A 90 -8.57 2.49 -6.64
C HIS A 90 -8.43 3.98 -6.36
N LEU A 91 -7.19 4.43 -6.16
CA LEU A 91 -6.86 5.83 -5.92
C LEU A 91 -6.30 6.46 -7.19
N ASN A 92 -6.65 7.73 -7.47
CA ASN A 92 -6.19 8.41 -8.67
C ASN A 92 -5.03 9.36 -8.41
N PHE A 93 -5.29 10.55 -7.93
CA PHE A 93 -4.29 11.62 -7.88
C PHE A 93 -3.25 11.53 -6.77
N ILE A 94 -3.62 11.02 -5.62
CA ILE A 94 -2.76 11.02 -4.44
C ILE A 94 -1.45 10.30 -4.70
N LEU A 95 -1.49 9.24 -5.52
CA LEU A 95 -0.29 8.46 -5.80
C LEU A 95 0.70 9.19 -6.68
N CYS A 96 0.23 9.99 -7.62
CA CYS A 96 1.15 10.78 -8.44
C CYS A 96 1.92 11.77 -7.58
N THR A 97 1.23 12.44 -6.67
CA THR A 97 1.85 13.37 -5.75
C THR A 97 2.84 12.68 -4.83
N PHE A 98 2.42 11.54 -4.29
CA PHE A 98 3.25 10.74 -3.40
C PHE A 98 4.51 10.24 -4.12
N SER A 99 4.37 9.71 -5.31
CA SER A 99 5.49 9.21 -6.10
C SER A 99 6.49 10.32 -6.41
N ARG A 100 6.03 11.52 -6.71
CA ARG A 100 6.90 12.67 -6.98
C ARG A 100 7.70 13.04 -5.75
N LYS A 101 7.08 13.05 -4.59
CA LYS A 101 7.78 13.35 -3.35
C LYS A 101 8.87 12.36 -3.05
N ASN A 102 8.64 11.11 -3.38
CA ASN A 102 9.62 10.06 -3.15
C ASN A 102 10.81 10.14 -4.11
N LYS A 103 10.66 10.82 -5.22
CA LYS A 103 11.75 11.01 -6.18
C LYS A 103 12.61 12.22 -5.89
N SER A 104 12.15 13.10 -5.06
CA SER A 104 12.89 14.33 -4.74
C SER A 104 13.76 14.20 -3.46
#